data_d087fd0c9d25ec1797fca62f64b1d983
#
_entry.id   d087fd0c9d25ec1797fca62f64b1d983
#
_cell.length_a   1.000
_cell.length_b   1.000
_cell.length_c   1.000
_cell.angle_alpha   90.00
_cell.angle_beta   90.00
_cell.angle_gamma   90.00
#
_symmetry.space_group_name_H-M   'P 1'
#
loop_
_entity.id
_entity.type
_entity.pdbx_description
1 polymer ?
#
loop_
_entity_poly.entity_id
_entity_poly.type
_entity_poly.pdbx_seq_one_letter_code
_entity_poly.pdbx_strand_id
1 'polypeptide(L)'
;MEPWHADIFEFLDAKKNTGTEETRARDLFYALWIPDLFMKRVESSGNWTLFCPDEAPGLQDTYGEEFEALYEKYEKEGRGRTTIKAQALWYKVIEAQIEVGVPYMLYKVLSSFFISPMISFWQKFSMKFLGRMQ
;
A
#
# COMPACT_ATOMS: atom_id res chain seq x y z
N MET A 1 0.58 4.91 7.72
CA MET A 1 1.66 3.98 7.32
C MET A 1 1.70 3.88 5.81
N GLU A 2 2.82 3.49 5.22
CA GLU A 2 2.95 3.24 3.78
C GLU A 2 3.05 1.74 3.48
N PRO A 3 2.62 1.27 2.29
CA PRO A 3 2.54 -0.17 1.99
C PRO A 3 3.89 -0.89 1.87
N TRP A 4 5.00 -0.16 1.80
CA TRP A 4 6.34 -0.73 1.76
C TRP A 4 6.92 -1.07 3.15
N HIS A 5 6.23 -0.71 4.23
CA HIS A 5 6.69 -0.97 5.59
C HIS A 5 6.66 -2.47 5.91
N ALA A 6 7.71 -2.96 6.60
CA ALA A 6 7.82 -4.39 6.96
C ALA A 6 6.62 -4.92 7.74
N ASP A 7 6.06 -4.09 8.64
CA ASP A 7 4.95 -4.46 9.54
C ASP A 7 3.56 -4.19 8.94
N ILE A 8 3.47 -4.07 7.61
CA ILE A 8 2.19 -3.73 6.96
C ILE A 8 1.07 -4.74 7.26
N PHE A 9 1.40 -6.02 7.36
CA PHE A 9 0.40 -7.05 7.64
C PHE A 9 -0.13 -6.95 9.09
N GLU A 10 0.73 -6.70 10.07
CA GLU A 10 0.32 -6.47 11.45
C GLU A 10 -0.55 -5.20 11.57
N PHE A 11 -0.18 -4.16 10.81
CA PHE A 11 -0.98 -2.94 10.73
C PHE A 11 -2.39 -3.20 10.15
N LEU A 12 -2.52 -4.00 9.10
CA LEU A 12 -3.81 -4.36 8.51
C LEU A 12 -4.66 -5.24 9.44
N ASP A 13 -4.01 -6.05 10.26
CA ASP A 13 -4.68 -6.94 11.21
C ASP A 13 -5.03 -6.27 12.56
N ALA A 14 -4.51 -5.07 12.81
CA ALA A 14 -4.62 -4.38 14.11
C ALA A 14 -6.05 -4.11 14.58
N LYS A 15 -7.04 -4.08 13.67
CA LYS A 15 -8.45 -3.82 14.00
C LYS A 15 -9.38 -5.00 13.72
N LYS A 16 -8.85 -6.16 13.35
CA LYS A 16 -9.66 -7.36 13.10
C LYS A 16 -10.38 -7.84 14.36
N ASN A 17 -11.54 -8.45 14.17
CA ASN A 17 -12.36 -8.98 15.28
C ASN A 17 -11.83 -10.31 15.85
N THR A 18 -10.80 -10.89 15.25
CA THR A 18 -10.18 -12.17 15.64
C THR A 18 -8.83 -11.94 16.29
N GLY A 19 -8.46 -12.78 17.25
CA GLY A 19 -7.19 -12.71 17.98
C GLY A 19 -7.33 -12.17 19.41
N THR A 20 -6.20 -11.97 20.09
CA THR A 20 -6.18 -11.48 21.48
C THR A 20 -6.49 -9.99 21.54
N GLU A 21 -7.29 -9.57 22.50
CA GLU A 21 -7.70 -8.17 22.70
C GLU A 21 -6.51 -7.23 22.90
N GLU A 22 -5.46 -7.70 23.54
CA GLU A 22 -4.22 -6.94 23.81
C GLU A 22 -3.48 -6.48 22.55
N THR A 23 -3.68 -7.19 21.43
CA THR A 23 -3.04 -6.86 20.14
C THR A 23 -3.91 -6.01 19.24
N ARG A 24 -5.10 -5.57 19.70
CA ARG A 24 -6.09 -4.87 18.87
C ARG A 24 -6.18 -3.38 19.22
N ALA A 25 -6.21 -2.57 18.17
CA ALA A 25 -6.36 -1.11 18.25
C ALA A 25 -7.77 -0.70 17.80
N ARG A 26 -8.81 -1.11 18.54
CA ARG A 26 -10.22 -0.97 18.14
C ARG A 26 -10.69 0.46 17.98
N ASP A 27 -10.16 1.39 18.76
CA ASP A 27 -10.57 2.79 18.79
C ASP A 27 -9.78 3.68 17.83
N LEU A 28 -8.77 3.12 17.13
CA LEU A 28 -7.97 3.86 16.17
C LEU A 28 -8.56 3.82 14.77
N PHE A 29 -8.60 5.00 14.16
CA PHE A 29 -8.82 5.16 12.73
C PHE A 29 -7.49 5.48 12.06
N TYR A 30 -7.10 4.68 11.10
CA TYR A 30 -5.81 4.80 10.45
C TYR A 30 -5.92 4.77 8.93
N ALA A 31 -4.93 5.35 8.27
CA ALA A 31 -4.87 5.47 6.84
C ALA A 31 -3.58 4.85 6.27
N LEU A 32 -3.68 4.39 5.04
CA LEU A 32 -2.58 3.91 4.25
C LEU A 32 -2.20 4.99 3.23
N TRP A 33 -0.94 5.40 3.24
CA TRP A 33 -0.39 6.39 2.34
C TRP A 33 0.24 5.70 1.14
N ILE A 34 -0.49 5.65 0.02
CA ILE A 34 -0.17 4.79 -1.12
C ILE A 34 0.64 5.54 -2.18
N PRO A 35 1.87 5.12 -2.49
CA PRO A 35 2.65 5.66 -3.59
C PRO A 35 2.16 5.13 -4.95
N ASP A 36 2.34 5.92 -6.01
CA ASP A 36 1.92 5.56 -7.37
C ASP A 36 2.59 4.29 -7.87
N LEU A 37 3.86 4.07 -7.51
CA LEU A 37 4.61 2.87 -7.88
C LEU A 37 3.92 1.58 -7.40
N PHE A 38 3.34 1.60 -6.19
CA PHE A 38 2.59 0.46 -5.67
C PHE A 38 1.41 0.12 -6.58
N MET A 39 0.64 1.11 -7.00
CA MET A 39 -0.49 0.91 -7.90
C MET A 39 -0.07 0.43 -9.28
N LYS A 40 1.02 0.95 -9.82
CA LYS A 40 1.61 0.46 -11.09
C LYS A 40 1.98 -1.02 -11.00
N ARG A 41 2.58 -1.45 -9.89
CA ARG A 41 2.96 -2.85 -9.68
C ARG A 41 1.78 -3.77 -9.40
N VAL A 42 0.72 -3.28 -8.77
CA VAL A 42 -0.54 -4.01 -8.62
C VAL A 42 -1.16 -4.26 -10.01
N GLU A 43 -1.19 -3.26 -10.88
CA GLU A 43 -1.72 -3.38 -12.23
C GLU A 43 -0.91 -4.36 -13.09
N SER A 44 0.40 -4.30 -13.03
CA SER A 44 1.32 -5.17 -13.78
C SER A 44 1.53 -6.55 -13.18
N SER A 45 0.89 -6.86 -12.05
CA SER A 45 1.11 -8.11 -11.28
C SER A 45 2.56 -8.30 -10.83
N GLY A 46 3.24 -7.18 -10.56
CA GLY A 46 4.64 -7.13 -10.16
C GLY A 46 4.89 -7.56 -8.71
N ASN A 47 6.16 -7.64 -8.37
CA ASN A 47 6.59 -7.88 -7.00
C ASN A 47 6.65 -6.57 -6.21
N TRP A 48 6.49 -6.68 -4.91
CA TRP A 48 6.58 -5.56 -3.99
C TRP A 48 7.49 -5.94 -2.81
N THR A 49 8.49 -5.12 -2.56
CA THR A 49 9.48 -5.38 -1.52
C THR A 49 9.14 -4.56 -0.28
N LEU A 50 9.16 -5.21 0.87
CA LEU A 50 8.94 -4.59 2.17
C LEU A 50 10.28 -4.22 2.80
N PHE A 51 10.35 -2.99 3.30
CA PHE A 51 11.55 -2.43 3.94
C PHE A 51 11.29 -2.07 5.40
N CYS A 52 12.34 -2.14 6.21
CA CYS A 52 12.37 -1.46 7.48
C CYS A 52 12.72 0.02 7.24
N PRO A 53 12.06 0.99 7.91
CA PRO A 53 12.37 2.41 7.75
C PRO A 53 13.84 2.76 8.00
N ASP A 54 14.50 2.07 8.92
CA ASP A 54 15.91 2.27 9.24
C ASP A 54 16.84 1.84 8.09
N GLU A 55 16.43 0.83 7.33
CA GLU A 55 17.19 0.29 6.19
C GLU A 55 16.90 1.01 4.88
N ALA A 56 15.83 1.79 4.84
CA ALA A 56 15.39 2.54 3.66
C ALA A 56 15.12 4.02 4.02
N PRO A 57 16.15 4.77 4.46
CA PRO A 57 15.96 6.17 4.84
C PRO A 57 15.49 7.02 3.66
N GLY A 58 14.60 7.97 3.93
CA GLY A 58 14.10 8.92 2.95
C GLY A 58 12.92 8.45 2.11
N LEU A 59 12.54 7.17 2.12
CA LEU A 59 11.36 6.69 1.38
C LEU A 59 10.06 7.35 1.82
N GLN A 60 9.92 7.62 3.11
CA GLN A 60 8.73 8.30 3.65
C GLN A 60 8.61 9.76 3.23
N ASP A 61 9.74 10.42 2.94
CA ASP A 61 9.82 11.85 2.63
C ASP A 61 9.79 12.12 1.11
N THR A 62 9.91 11.09 0.28
CA THR A 62 9.90 11.18 -1.18
C THR A 62 8.55 10.76 -1.76
N TYR A 63 8.24 11.29 -2.95
CA TYR A 63 7.03 10.98 -3.69
C TYR A 63 7.29 11.08 -5.21
N GLY A 64 6.36 10.53 -6.03
CA GLY A 64 6.46 10.57 -7.48
C GLY A 64 7.68 9.83 -8.02
N GLU A 65 8.36 10.42 -8.99
CA GLU A 65 9.52 9.81 -9.65
C GLU A 65 10.73 9.65 -8.72
N GLU A 66 10.91 10.57 -7.77
CA GLU A 66 11.97 10.46 -6.77
C GLU A 66 11.77 9.24 -5.86
N PHE A 67 10.55 8.99 -5.46
CA PHE A 67 10.20 7.79 -4.70
C PHE A 67 10.49 6.52 -5.51
N GLU A 68 10.06 6.49 -6.77
CA GLU A 68 10.27 5.34 -7.65
C GLU A 68 11.77 5.03 -7.81
N ALA A 69 12.58 6.06 -8.09
CA ALA A 69 14.02 5.91 -8.25
C ALA A 69 14.71 5.40 -6.97
N LEU A 70 14.34 5.96 -5.82
CA LEU A 70 14.91 5.58 -4.52
C LEU A 70 14.48 4.16 -4.12
N TYR A 71 13.23 3.82 -4.34
CA TYR A 71 12.69 2.49 -4.06
C TYR A 71 13.37 1.40 -4.89
N GLU A 72 13.50 1.61 -6.20
CA GLU A 72 14.18 0.67 -7.08
C GLU A 72 15.67 0.55 -6.76
N LYS A 73 16.31 1.65 -6.37
CA LYS A 73 17.71 1.63 -5.89
C LYS A 73 17.86 0.70 -4.70
N TYR A 74 16.99 0.84 -3.69
CA TYR A 74 17.05 -0.02 -2.50
C TYR A 74 16.71 -1.47 -2.78
N GLU A 75 15.82 -1.74 -3.73
CA GLU A 75 15.57 -3.11 -4.19
C GLU A 75 16.81 -3.74 -4.83
N LYS A 76 17.52 -2.99 -5.69
CA LYS A 76 18.77 -3.44 -6.34
C LYS A 76 19.90 -3.67 -5.33
N GLU A 77 19.96 -2.85 -4.29
CA GLU A 77 20.93 -2.99 -3.20
C GLU A 77 20.60 -4.16 -2.25
N GLY A 78 19.44 -4.80 -2.38
CA GLY A 78 19.04 -5.92 -1.56
C GLY A 78 18.70 -5.55 -0.10
N ARG A 79 18.29 -4.32 0.16
CA ARG A 79 17.93 -3.84 1.50
C ARG A 79 16.55 -4.30 1.98
N GLY A 80 15.76 -4.89 1.10
CA GLY A 80 14.41 -5.39 1.43
C GLY A 80 14.45 -6.61 2.35
N ARG A 81 13.52 -6.67 3.30
CA ARG A 81 13.36 -7.81 4.20
C ARG A 81 12.57 -8.94 3.56
N THR A 82 11.52 -8.61 2.85
CA THR A 82 10.59 -9.58 2.26
C THR A 82 10.08 -9.05 0.94
N THR A 83 9.99 -9.93 -0.05
CA THR A 83 9.37 -9.61 -1.34
C THR A 83 8.09 -10.42 -1.50
N ILE A 84 7.00 -9.74 -1.81
CA ILE A 84 5.67 -10.31 -1.98
C ILE A 84 5.08 -9.88 -3.32
N LYS A 85 3.98 -10.49 -3.72
CA LYS A 85 3.20 -9.98 -4.86
C LYS A 85 2.43 -8.72 -4.45
N ALA A 86 2.54 -7.65 -5.24
CA ALA A 86 1.81 -6.41 -4.99
C ALA A 86 0.29 -6.64 -4.92
N GLN A 87 -0.25 -7.50 -5.79
CA GLN A 87 -1.66 -7.87 -5.76
C GLN A 87 -2.06 -8.58 -4.48
N ALA A 88 -1.22 -9.43 -3.91
CA ALA A 88 -1.52 -10.13 -2.66
C ALA A 88 -1.68 -9.14 -1.49
N LEU A 89 -0.81 -8.14 -1.41
CA LEU A 89 -0.95 -7.07 -0.43
C LEU A 89 -2.21 -6.23 -0.68
N TRP A 90 -2.50 -5.92 -1.93
CA TRP A 90 -3.71 -5.18 -2.31
C TRP A 90 -4.99 -5.90 -1.89
N TYR A 91 -5.07 -7.22 -2.12
CA TYR A 91 -6.20 -8.03 -1.64
C TYR A 91 -6.35 -7.97 -0.13
N LYS A 92 -5.25 -8.01 0.61
CA LYS A 92 -5.27 -7.89 2.07
C LYS A 92 -5.79 -6.53 2.54
N VAL A 93 -5.45 -5.46 1.85
CA VAL A 93 -5.98 -4.11 2.13
C VAL A 93 -7.48 -4.07 1.92
N ILE A 94 -7.96 -4.60 0.79
CA ILE A 94 -9.41 -4.65 0.47
C ILE A 94 -10.15 -5.54 1.47
N GLU A 95 -9.61 -6.70 1.80
CA GLU A 95 -10.18 -7.60 2.80
C GLU A 95 -10.37 -6.90 4.16
N ALA A 96 -9.34 -6.17 4.62
CA ALA A 96 -9.42 -5.39 5.85
C ALA A 96 -10.50 -4.30 5.78
N GLN A 97 -10.63 -3.62 4.65
CA GLN A 97 -11.66 -2.60 4.46
C GLN A 97 -13.08 -3.17 4.45
N ILE A 98 -13.27 -4.33 3.87
CA ILE A 98 -14.58 -5.01 3.87
C ILE A 98 -14.94 -5.48 5.28
N GLU A 99 -13.98 -5.99 6.03
CA GLU A 99 -14.20 -6.54 7.37
C GLU A 99 -14.45 -5.46 8.43
N VAL A 100 -13.63 -4.39 8.44
CA VAL A 100 -13.60 -3.40 9.53
C VAL A 100 -13.67 -1.93 9.07
N GLY A 101 -13.74 -1.66 7.78
CA GLY A 101 -13.86 -0.32 7.21
C GLY A 101 -12.58 0.51 7.18
N VAL A 102 -11.44 -0.03 7.60
CA VAL A 102 -10.12 0.62 7.59
C VAL A 102 -9.06 -0.32 7.01
N PRO A 103 -7.92 0.18 6.51
CA PRO A 103 -7.44 1.57 6.50
C PRO A 103 -8.13 2.46 5.47
N TYR A 104 -8.16 3.78 5.71
CA TYR A 104 -8.45 4.76 4.67
C TYR A 104 -7.31 4.80 3.68
N MET A 105 -7.61 4.97 2.39
CA MET A 105 -6.60 5.07 1.35
C MET A 105 -6.34 6.52 0.99
N LEU A 106 -5.09 6.97 1.18
CA LEU A 106 -4.59 8.27 0.76
C LEU A 106 -3.49 8.07 -0.26
N TYR A 107 -3.57 8.77 -1.38
CA TYR A 107 -2.57 8.67 -2.44
C TYR A 107 -1.47 9.71 -2.28
N LYS A 108 -0.23 9.25 -2.33
CA LYS A 108 0.97 10.07 -2.24
C LYS A 108 1.31 10.64 -3.62
N VAL A 109 0.63 11.72 -4.01
CA VAL A 109 0.77 12.33 -5.33
C VAL A 109 1.46 13.69 -5.24
N LEU A 110 2.30 13.96 -6.23
CA LEU A 110 2.91 15.27 -6.43
C LEU A 110 1.89 16.25 -7.02
N SER A 111 1.32 17.11 -6.17
CA SER A 111 0.52 18.29 -6.51
C SER A 111 -0.88 18.09 -7.12
N SER A 112 -1.72 19.07 -6.81
CA SER A 112 -3.12 19.24 -7.19
C SER A 112 -3.42 19.27 -8.71
N PHE A 113 -2.41 19.13 -9.56
CA PHE A 113 -2.57 19.20 -11.02
C PHE A 113 -3.03 17.88 -11.67
N PHE A 114 -2.97 16.74 -10.97
CA PHE A 114 -3.23 15.41 -11.53
C PHE A 114 -4.43 14.66 -10.92
N ILE A 115 -5.33 15.35 -10.24
CA ILE A 115 -6.51 14.71 -9.64
C ILE A 115 -7.42 14.07 -10.71
N SER A 116 -7.56 14.70 -11.87
CA SER A 116 -8.47 14.25 -12.93
C SER A 116 -8.06 12.92 -13.60
N PRO A 117 -6.79 12.69 -13.98
CA PRO A 117 -6.39 11.40 -14.58
C PRO A 117 -6.42 10.24 -13.58
N MET A 118 -6.16 10.52 -12.29
CA MET A 118 -6.15 9.48 -11.26
C MET A 118 -7.54 8.98 -10.89
N ILE A 119 -8.53 9.85 -10.85
CA ILE A 119 -9.93 9.44 -10.64
C ILE A 119 -10.39 8.54 -11.78
N SER A 120 -10.03 8.87 -13.04
CA SER A 120 -10.38 8.08 -14.19
C SER A 120 -9.65 6.71 -14.22
N PHE A 121 -8.41 6.67 -13.77
CA PHE A 121 -7.64 5.45 -13.61
C PHE A 121 -8.26 4.55 -12.53
N TRP A 122 -8.65 5.13 -11.41
CA TRP A 122 -9.28 4.42 -10.30
C TRP A 122 -10.65 3.85 -10.67
N GLN A 123 -11.47 4.62 -11.40
CA GLN A 123 -12.77 4.14 -11.92
C GLN A 123 -12.59 2.95 -12.87
N LYS A 124 -11.63 3.04 -13.80
CA LYS A 124 -11.32 1.95 -14.74
C LYS A 124 -10.77 0.71 -14.04
N PHE A 125 -9.91 0.92 -13.03
CA PHE A 125 -9.32 -0.18 -12.28
C PHE A 125 -10.37 -0.88 -11.39
N SER A 126 -11.19 -0.12 -10.68
CA SER A 126 -12.27 -0.65 -9.84
C SER A 126 -13.30 -1.45 -10.67
N MET A 127 -13.69 -0.94 -11.84
CA MET A 127 -14.63 -1.65 -12.71
C MET A 127 -14.03 -2.92 -13.34
N LYS A 128 -12.75 -2.90 -13.71
CA LYS A 128 -12.06 -4.08 -14.25
C LYS A 128 -11.86 -5.17 -13.23
N PHE A 129 -11.76 -4.78 -11.96
CA PHE A 129 -11.54 -5.69 -10.84
C PHE A 129 -12.87 -6.31 -10.34
N LEU A 130 -13.93 -5.52 -10.24
CA LEU A 130 -15.28 -6.01 -9.92
C LEU A 130 -15.84 -6.93 -11.00
N GLY A 131 -15.51 -6.69 -12.28
CA GLY A 131 -15.91 -7.56 -13.38
C GLY A 131 -15.17 -8.92 -13.45
N ARG A 132 -14.09 -9.11 -12.68
CA ARG A 132 -13.39 -10.41 -12.58
C ARG A 132 -13.83 -11.25 -11.38
N MET A 133 -14.64 -10.71 -10.49
CA MET A 133 -15.19 -11.42 -9.32
C MET A 133 -16.61 -11.98 -9.56
N GLN A 134 -17.15 -11.79 -10.76
CA GLN A 134 -18.36 -12.46 -11.25
C GLN A 134 -17.96 -13.61 -12.19
#